data_ce772bd5c03145444e6653098fc1874c
#
_entry.id   ce772bd5c03145444e6653098fc1874c
#
_cell.length_a   1.000
_cell.length_b   1.000
_cell.length_c   1.000
_cell.angle_alpha   90.00
_cell.angle_beta   90.00
_cell.angle_gamma   90.00
#
_symmetry.space_group_name_H-M   'P 1'
#
loop_
_entity.id
_entity.type
_entity.pdbx_description
1 polymer ?
#
loop_
_entity_poly.entity_id
_entity_poly.type
_entity_poly.pdbx_seq_one_letter_code
_entity_poly.pdbx_strand_id
1 'polypeptide(L)'
;MEKKYYKNLKMIVCVGKDNLIGDRTPDENSNGMLWHIKEELMYFKIKTIGNTVLFGGTTAKYVPIELMKKNREIIVLHRNMNVPKLIEDLTLENKTIFIAGGYSIYKYFLDNFEIDEIFFSKIKDSVEVKGAVEPLYLPNIEDYGYKMVDKKDYEEFIAYVYKK
;
A
#
# COMPACT_ATOMS: atom_id res chain seq x y z
N MET A 1 -11.29 -22.18 0.31
CA MET A 1 -12.11 -21.24 1.10
C MET A 1 -12.22 -19.93 0.32
N GLU A 2 -13.43 -19.45 0.12
CA GLU A 2 -13.64 -18.19 -0.57
C GLU A 2 -13.18 -17.01 0.27
N LYS A 3 -12.50 -16.08 -0.39
CA LYS A 3 -12.09 -14.82 0.26
C LYS A 3 -13.28 -13.89 0.33
N LYS A 4 -13.39 -13.16 1.43
CA LYS A 4 -14.46 -12.18 1.58
C LYS A 4 -14.14 -10.92 0.83
N TYR A 5 -15.12 -10.42 0.06
CA TYR A 5 -15.02 -9.17 -0.70
C TYR A 5 -15.62 -8.02 0.12
N TYR A 6 -14.91 -6.91 0.17
CA TYR A 6 -15.40 -5.66 0.76
C TYR A 6 -15.22 -4.53 -0.24
N LYS A 7 -16.32 -3.89 -0.61
CA LYS A 7 -16.31 -2.76 -1.55
C LYS A 7 -15.49 -1.58 -1.04
N ASN A 8 -15.40 -1.42 0.27
CA ASN A 8 -14.68 -0.32 0.92
C ASN A 8 -13.19 -0.62 1.17
N LEU A 9 -12.72 -1.81 0.78
CA LEU A 9 -11.34 -2.22 1.03
C LEU A 9 -10.48 -1.96 -0.22
N LYS A 10 -9.49 -1.09 -0.07
CA LYS A 10 -8.57 -0.68 -1.13
C LYS A 10 -7.13 -1.01 -0.73
N MET A 11 -6.27 -1.12 -1.71
CA MET A 11 -4.83 -1.26 -1.50
C MET A 11 -4.14 -0.14 -2.29
N ILE A 12 -3.11 0.44 -1.71
CA ILE A 12 -2.29 1.44 -2.38
C ILE A 12 -0.82 1.06 -2.22
N VAL A 13 -0.10 0.98 -3.33
CA VAL A 13 1.28 0.50 -3.36
C VAL A 13 2.04 1.20 -4.47
N CYS A 14 3.32 1.47 -4.24
CA CYS A 14 4.23 1.99 -5.24
C CYS A 14 5.36 0.99 -5.42
N VAL A 15 5.64 0.60 -6.66
CA VAL A 15 6.65 -0.41 -6.95
C VAL A 15 7.71 0.12 -7.92
N GLY A 16 8.91 -0.42 -7.80
CA GLY A 16 9.98 -0.25 -8.76
C GLY A 16 10.08 -1.45 -9.69
N LYS A 17 11.26 -1.62 -10.30
CA LYS A 17 11.52 -2.73 -11.20
C LYS A 17 11.26 -4.07 -10.51
N ASP A 18 10.64 -5.01 -11.25
CA ASP A 18 10.30 -6.34 -10.76
C ASP A 18 9.40 -6.32 -9.51
N ASN A 19 8.59 -5.28 -9.35
CA ASN A 19 7.71 -5.09 -8.20
C ASN A 19 8.44 -4.87 -6.87
N LEU A 20 9.63 -4.29 -6.92
CA LEU A 20 10.38 -3.91 -5.71
C LEU A 20 9.57 -2.91 -4.89
N ILE A 21 9.33 -3.20 -3.62
CA ILE A 21 8.55 -2.31 -2.75
C ILE A 21 9.36 -1.76 -1.57
N GLY A 22 10.47 -2.36 -1.23
CA GLY A 22 11.25 -1.87 -0.10
C GLY A 22 12.38 -2.79 0.26
N ASP A 23 12.89 -2.58 1.47
CA ASP A 23 14.03 -3.30 2.04
C ASP A 23 13.61 -3.86 3.40
N ARG A 24 13.95 -5.11 3.66
CA ARG A 24 13.71 -5.73 4.97
C ARG A 24 14.52 -5.04 6.07
N THR A 25 15.70 -4.51 5.69
CA THR A 25 16.57 -3.75 6.58
C THR A 25 16.72 -2.31 6.04
N PRO A 26 15.67 -1.46 6.21
CA PRO A 26 15.68 -0.13 5.61
C PRO A 26 16.70 0.81 6.26
N ASP A 27 17.22 1.73 5.45
CA ASP A 27 18.09 2.80 5.91
C ASP A 27 17.28 3.84 6.69
N GLU A 28 17.59 4.04 7.96
CA GLU A 28 16.89 4.99 8.83
C GLU A 28 17.03 6.43 8.34
N ASN A 29 18.15 6.76 7.70
CA ASN A 29 18.40 8.12 7.21
C ASN A 29 17.55 8.51 6.00
N SER A 30 16.97 7.54 5.32
CA SER A 30 16.10 7.76 4.15
C SER A 30 14.62 7.47 4.45
N ASN A 31 14.24 7.39 5.72
CA ASN A 31 12.88 7.02 6.14
C ASN A 31 12.42 5.68 5.54
N GLY A 32 13.35 4.77 5.32
CA GLY A 32 13.07 3.45 4.76
C GLY A 32 12.75 3.42 3.28
N MET A 33 12.79 4.56 2.60
CA MET A 33 12.40 4.67 1.19
C MET A 33 13.61 4.42 0.26
N LEU A 34 13.37 3.68 -0.83
CA LEU A 34 14.38 3.41 -1.85
C LEU A 34 14.38 4.46 -2.98
N TRP A 35 13.35 5.30 -3.04
CA TRP A 35 13.24 6.40 -3.99
C TRP A 35 12.45 7.54 -3.35
N HIS A 36 12.53 8.71 -3.98
CA HIS A 36 11.76 9.86 -3.54
C HIS A 36 11.13 10.55 -4.75
N ILE A 37 9.80 10.52 -4.82
CA ILE A 37 9.03 11.15 -5.89
C ILE A 37 7.93 11.98 -5.24
N LYS A 38 8.09 13.30 -5.27
CA LYS A 38 7.15 14.23 -4.62
C LYS A 38 5.73 14.08 -5.16
N GLU A 39 5.58 13.93 -6.46
CA GLU A 39 4.27 13.79 -7.11
C GLU A 39 3.56 12.50 -6.70
N GLU A 40 4.32 11.41 -6.49
CA GLU A 40 3.76 10.14 -6.02
C GLU A 40 3.33 10.24 -4.56
N LEU A 41 4.09 10.92 -3.72
CA LEU A 41 3.71 11.18 -2.33
C LEU A 41 2.41 12.01 -2.26
N MET A 42 2.25 12.97 -3.15
CA MET A 42 1.03 13.76 -3.25
C MET A 42 -0.15 12.90 -3.74
N TYR A 43 0.10 12.01 -4.70
CA TYR A 43 -0.89 11.04 -5.17
C TYR A 43 -1.40 10.17 -4.03
N PHE A 44 -0.49 9.63 -3.22
CA PHE A 44 -0.82 8.84 -2.04
C PHE A 44 -1.69 9.64 -1.07
N LYS A 45 -1.30 10.87 -0.79
CA LYS A 45 -2.04 11.75 0.13
C LYS A 45 -3.46 12.00 -0.37
N ILE A 46 -3.61 12.39 -1.63
CA ILE A 46 -4.92 12.70 -2.22
C ILE A 46 -5.84 11.50 -2.17
N LYS A 47 -5.33 10.30 -2.44
CA LYS A 47 -6.14 9.08 -2.39
C LYS A 47 -6.56 8.72 -0.98
N THR A 48 -5.71 8.93 0.01
CA THR A 48 -5.95 8.45 1.37
C THR A 48 -6.57 9.47 2.32
N ILE A 49 -6.49 10.76 2.00
CA ILE A 49 -7.01 11.83 2.88
C ILE A 49 -8.49 11.62 3.18
N GLY A 50 -8.86 11.79 4.47
CA GLY A 50 -10.23 11.57 4.92
C GLY A 50 -10.62 10.11 5.13
N ASN A 51 -9.70 9.19 4.91
CA ASN A 51 -9.97 7.75 4.98
C ASN A 51 -9.14 7.07 6.08
N THR A 52 -9.39 5.78 6.26
CA THR A 52 -8.64 4.94 7.21
C THR A 52 -7.48 4.27 6.47
N VAL A 53 -6.28 4.33 7.04
CA VAL A 53 -5.07 3.77 6.43
C VAL A 53 -4.45 2.76 7.40
N LEU A 54 -4.17 1.56 6.90
CA LEU A 54 -3.57 0.48 7.68
C LEU A 54 -2.10 0.31 7.31
N PHE A 55 -1.24 0.34 8.31
CA PHE A 55 0.19 0.03 8.17
C PHE A 55 0.58 -1.12 9.09
N GLY A 56 1.55 -1.91 8.67
CA GLY A 56 2.22 -2.84 9.55
C GLY A 56 3.20 -2.12 10.49
N GLY A 57 3.58 -2.78 11.58
CA GLY A 57 4.44 -2.17 12.61
C GLY A 57 5.80 -1.70 12.11
N THR A 58 6.42 -2.46 11.21
CA THR A 58 7.72 -2.07 10.65
C THR A 58 7.62 -0.81 9.79
N THR A 59 6.65 -0.77 8.88
CA THR A 59 6.42 0.40 8.02
C THR A 59 6.06 1.63 8.85
N ALA A 60 5.26 1.45 9.90
CA ALA A 60 4.84 2.53 10.78
C ALA A 60 6.01 3.30 11.43
N LYS A 61 7.17 2.65 11.58
CA LYS A 61 8.36 3.30 12.15
C LYS A 61 8.98 4.34 11.21
N TYR A 62 8.71 4.24 9.91
CA TYR A 62 9.36 5.05 8.88
C TYR A 62 8.44 6.09 8.24
N VAL A 63 7.12 5.95 8.38
CA VAL A 63 6.17 6.91 7.80
C VAL A 63 5.82 7.99 8.84
N PRO A 64 5.48 9.22 8.38
CA PRO A 64 5.15 10.32 9.30
C PRO A 64 3.71 10.20 9.83
N ILE A 65 3.48 9.22 10.70
CA ILE A 65 2.14 8.89 11.22
C ILE A 65 1.47 10.08 11.91
N GLU A 66 2.21 10.81 12.75
CA GLU A 66 1.62 11.93 13.49
C GLU A 66 1.13 13.05 12.56
N LEU A 67 1.83 13.27 11.46
CA LEU A 67 1.40 14.21 10.43
C LEU A 67 0.16 13.68 9.70
N MET A 68 0.15 12.39 9.36
CA MET A 68 -0.95 11.75 8.65
C MET A 68 -2.25 11.75 9.48
N LYS A 69 -2.15 11.59 10.79
CA LYS A 69 -3.31 11.58 11.70
C LYS A 69 -4.11 12.88 11.69
N LYS A 70 -3.53 13.98 11.21
CA LYS A 70 -4.24 15.27 11.12
C LYS A 70 -5.43 15.22 10.16
N ASN A 71 -5.39 14.34 9.16
CA ASN A 71 -6.43 14.26 8.13
C ASN A 71 -6.80 12.84 7.71
N ARG A 72 -6.29 11.82 8.41
CA ARG A 72 -6.56 10.40 8.14
C ARG A 72 -6.61 9.65 9.46
N GLU A 73 -7.38 8.58 9.50
CA GLU A 73 -7.35 7.63 10.60
C GLU A 73 -6.24 6.61 10.30
N ILE A 74 -5.23 6.56 11.15
CA ILE A 74 -4.11 5.62 10.97
C ILE A 74 -4.24 4.49 11.99
N ILE A 75 -4.25 3.26 11.52
CA ILE A 75 -4.27 2.06 12.38
C ILE A 75 -3.01 1.25 12.06
N VAL A 76 -2.22 0.99 13.09
CA VAL A 76 -1.03 0.13 12.99
C VAL A 76 -1.44 -1.28 13.39
N LEU A 77 -1.20 -2.23 12.48
CA LEU A 77 -1.57 -3.62 12.69
C LEU A 77 -0.50 -4.34 13.51
N HIS A 78 -0.94 -5.13 14.47
CA HIS A 78 -0.10 -5.96 15.34
C HIS A 78 -0.48 -7.44 15.19
N ARG A 79 0.47 -8.33 15.47
CA ARG A 79 0.27 -9.77 15.32
C ARG A 79 -0.93 -10.32 16.09
N ASN A 80 -1.25 -9.72 17.25
CA ASN A 80 -2.33 -10.20 18.11
C ASN A 80 -3.70 -9.63 17.78
N MET A 81 -3.81 -8.79 16.75
CA MET A 81 -5.08 -8.21 16.33
C MET A 81 -5.90 -9.21 15.52
N ASN A 82 -7.20 -9.19 15.76
CA ASN A 82 -8.14 -9.90 14.91
C ASN A 82 -8.46 -9.01 13.69
N VAL A 83 -7.67 -9.18 12.63
CA VAL A 83 -7.79 -8.33 11.44
C VAL A 83 -9.13 -8.49 10.74
N PRO A 84 -9.67 -9.70 10.53
CA PRO A 84 -11.01 -9.83 9.93
C PRO A 84 -12.09 -9.08 10.69
N LYS A 85 -12.06 -9.11 12.02
CA LYS A 85 -13.01 -8.36 12.86
C LYS A 85 -12.81 -6.86 12.69
N LEU A 86 -11.57 -6.39 12.65
CA LEU A 86 -11.26 -4.98 12.43
C LEU A 86 -11.86 -4.48 11.10
N ILE A 87 -11.67 -5.24 10.02
CA ILE A 87 -12.21 -4.87 8.70
C ILE A 87 -13.74 -4.83 8.74
N GLU A 88 -14.37 -5.82 9.40
CA GLU A 88 -15.83 -5.85 9.57
C GLU A 88 -16.33 -4.62 10.33
N ASP A 89 -15.70 -4.30 11.46
CA ASP A 89 -16.08 -3.16 12.30
C ASP A 89 -15.95 -1.83 11.54
N LEU A 90 -14.85 -1.64 10.81
CA LEU A 90 -14.63 -0.44 10.00
C LEU A 90 -15.65 -0.34 8.86
N THR A 91 -16.03 -1.47 8.29
CA THR A 91 -17.04 -1.54 7.22
C THR A 91 -18.40 -1.11 7.75
N LEU A 92 -18.77 -1.57 8.95
CA LEU A 92 -20.01 -1.17 9.61
C LEU A 92 -20.04 0.32 9.94
N GLU A 93 -18.90 0.94 10.13
CA GLU A 93 -18.77 2.39 10.33
C GLU A 93 -18.73 3.18 9.02
N ASN A 94 -18.94 2.54 7.88
CA ASN A 94 -18.89 3.14 6.53
C ASN A 94 -17.55 3.78 6.18
N LYS A 95 -16.46 3.23 6.69
CA LYS A 95 -15.12 3.75 6.41
C LYS A 95 -14.53 3.12 5.16
N THR A 96 -13.82 3.92 4.38
CA THR A 96 -13.00 3.42 3.28
C THR A 96 -11.61 3.12 3.83
N ILE A 97 -11.11 1.92 3.56
CA ILE A 97 -9.88 1.38 4.15
C ILE A 97 -8.83 1.25 3.07
N PHE A 98 -7.64 1.83 3.30
CA PHE A 98 -6.49 1.69 2.42
C PHE A 98 -5.41 0.86 3.11
N ILE A 99 -5.03 -0.24 2.49
CA ILE A 99 -3.90 -1.08 2.91
C ILE A 99 -2.65 -0.46 2.30
N ALA A 100 -1.72 0.01 3.14
CA ALA A 100 -0.61 0.84 2.69
C ALA A 100 0.80 0.30 3.02
N GLY A 101 0.90 -0.96 3.41
CA GLY A 101 2.19 -1.61 3.58
C GLY A 101 2.51 -2.08 4.99
N GLY A 102 3.62 -2.77 5.16
CA GLY A 102 4.58 -3.17 4.15
C GLY A 102 4.30 -4.54 3.53
N TYR A 103 5.39 -5.26 3.20
CA TYR A 103 5.29 -6.52 2.47
C TYR A 103 4.36 -7.54 3.13
N SER A 104 4.54 -7.82 4.41
CA SER A 104 3.74 -8.83 5.10
C SER A 104 2.25 -8.46 5.13
N ILE A 105 1.94 -7.18 5.22
CA ILE A 105 0.56 -6.69 5.23
C ILE A 105 -0.06 -6.80 3.83
N TYR A 106 0.66 -6.39 2.80
CA TYR A 106 0.19 -6.57 1.42
C TYR A 106 -0.09 -8.05 1.13
N LYS A 107 0.86 -8.91 1.47
CA LYS A 107 0.75 -10.36 1.24
C LYS A 107 -0.44 -10.96 1.99
N TYR A 108 -0.60 -10.59 3.27
CA TYR A 108 -1.71 -11.07 4.09
C TYR A 108 -3.07 -10.73 3.46
N PHE A 109 -3.24 -9.47 3.03
CA PHE A 109 -4.52 -9.05 2.46
C PHE A 109 -4.77 -9.65 1.08
N LEU A 110 -3.74 -9.78 0.25
CA LEU A 110 -3.87 -10.46 -1.04
C LEU A 110 -4.27 -11.93 -0.87
N ASP A 111 -3.73 -12.60 0.16
CA ASP A 111 -3.99 -14.02 0.39
C ASP A 111 -5.35 -14.27 1.04
N ASN A 112 -5.90 -13.33 1.80
CA ASN A 112 -7.06 -13.58 2.66
C ASN A 112 -8.32 -12.79 2.32
N PHE A 113 -8.22 -11.75 1.50
CA PHE A 113 -9.37 -10.88 1.15
C PHE A 113 -9.45 -10.66 -0.35
N GLU A 114 -10.66 -10.36 -0.83
CA GLU A 114 -10.84 -9.76 -2.15
C GLU A 114 -10.85 -8.25 -1.98
N ILE A 115 -9.91 -7.59 -2.64
CA ILE A 115 -9.73 -6.14 -2.55
C ILE A 115 -10.50 -5.51 -3.71
N ASP A 116 -11.27 -4.46 -3.42
CA ASP A 116 -12.10 -3.82 -4.45
C ASP A 116 -11.26 -3.13 -5.52
N GLU A 117 -10.30 -2.30 -5.10
CA GLU A 117 -9.41 -1.59 -6.01
C GLU A 117 -7.98 -1.62 -5.48
N ILE A 118 -7.03 -1.83 -6.39
CA ILE A 118 -5.61 -1.70 -6.07
C ILE A 118 -5.07 -0.52 -6.85
N PHE A 119 -4.64 0.52 -6.14
CA PHE A 119 -3.95 1.68 -6.71
C PHE A 119 -2.46 1.34 -6.75
N PHE A 120 -1.97 1.06 -7.94
CA PHE A 120 -0.66 0.49 -8.17
C PHE A 120 0.17 1.48 -8.99
N SER A 121 1.11 2.16 -8.34
CA SER A 121 2.01 3.09 -9.01
C SER A 121 3.32 2.38 -9.34
N LYS A 122 3.77 2.52 -10.58
CA LYS A 122 5.05 1.95 -11.01
C LYS A 122 5.98 3.09 -11.41
N ILE A 123 7.13 3.18 -10.74
CA ILE A 123 8.11 4.22 -11.04
C ILE A 123 8.78 3.94 -12.38
N LYS A 124 9.16 5.02 -13.08
CA LYS A 124 9.83 4.93 -14.38
C LYS A 124 11.33 4.70 -14.19
N ASP A 125 11.97 4.18 -15.22
CA ASP A 125 13.40 3.85 -15.21
C ASP A 125 14.30 5.07 -14.96
N SER A 126 13.83 6.28 -15.26
CA SER A 126 14.55 7.53 -15.01
C SER A 126 14.72 7.88 -13.54
N VAL A 127 13.93 7.25 -12.66
CA VAL A 127 13.98 7.53 -11.22
C VAL A 127 15.15 6.81 -10.58
N GLU A 128 15.93 7.55 -9.78
CA GLU A 128 17.03 6.98 -9.02
C GLU A 128 16.47 6.09 -7.90
N VAL A 129 16.97 4.85 -7.83
CA VAL A 129 16.59 3.87 -6.82
C VAL A 129 17.82 3.46 -6.03
N LYS A 130 17.74 3.57 -4.71
CA LYS A 130 18.82 3.11 -3.82
C LYS A 130 18.91 1.58 -3.87
N GLY A 131 20.13 1.05 -3.76
CA GLY A 131 20.33 -0.39 -3.62
C GLY A 131 19.74 -0.91 -2.31
N ALA A 132 18.90 -1.92 -2.39
CA ALA A 132 18.36 -2.57 -1.21
C ALA A 132 19.33 -3.65 -0.71
N VAL A 133 19.50 -3.75 0.61
CA VAL A 133 20.32 -4.78 1.25
C VAL A 133 19.58 -6.12 1.20
N GLU A 134 18.34 -6.12 1.61
CA GLU A 134 17.44 -7.28 1.57
C GLU A 134 16.13 -6.87 0.86
N PRO A 135 16.13 -6.84 -0.49
CA PRO A 135 15.00 -6.33 -1.23
C PRO A 135 13.72 -7.15 -1.03
N LEU A 136 12.59 -6.45 -0.95
CA LEU A 136 11.28 -7.05 -0.85
C LEU A 136 10.49 -6.74 -2.13
N TYR A 137 9.87 -7.76 -2.69
CA TYR A 137 9.10 -7.66 -3.94
C TYR A 137 7.64 -8.02 -3.69
N LEU A 138 6.74 -7.19 -4.20
CA LEU A 138 5.31 -7.49 -4.13
C LEU A 138 5.00 -8.68 -5.04
N PRO A 139 4.18 -9.66 -4.58
CA PRO A 139 3.70 -10.70 -5.49
C PRO A 139 3.00 -10.09 -6.70
N ASN A 140 3.01 -10.80 -7.82
CA ASN A 140 2.31 -10.35 -9.01
C ASN A 140 0.79 -10.38 -8.74
N ILE A 141 0.17 -9.20 -8.67
CA ILE A 141 -1.25 -9.08 -8.34
C ILE A 141 -2.15 -9.70 -9.42
N GLU A 142 -1.66 -9.81 -10.65
CA GLU A 142 -2.41 -10.49 -11.72
C GLU A 142 -2.59 -11.98 -11.43
N ASP A 143 -1.65 -12.59 -10.70
CA ASP A 143 -1.76 -14.00 -10.28
C ASP A 143 -2.92 -14.21 -9.29
N TYR A 144 -3.35 -13.14 -8.62
CA TYR A 144 -4.53 -13.17 -7.73
C TYR A 144 -5.84 -12.85 -8.46
N GLY A 145 -5.77 -12.61 -9.78
CA GLY A 145 -6.95 -12.34 -10.59
C GLY A 145 -7.27 -10.87 -10.84
N TYR A 146 -6.44 -9.97 -10.35
CA TYR A 146 -6.65 -8.53 -10.58
C TYR A 146 -6.18 -8.14 -11.97
N LYS A 147 -6.95 -7.27 -12.64
CA LYS A 147 -6.68 -6.80 -14.00
C LYS A 147 -6.63 -5.29 -14.04
N MET A 148 -5.75 -4.75 -14.85
CA MET A 148 -5.64 -3.30 -15.03
C MET A 148 -6.90 -2.77 -15.72
N VAL A 149 -7.55 -1.80 -15.08
CA VAL A 149 -8.78 -1.18 -15.60
C VAL A 149 -8.59 0.30 -15.96
N ASP A 150 -7.55 0.93 -15.43
CA ASP A 150 -7.27 2.33 -15.71
C ASP A 150 -5.79 2.62 -15.51
N LYS A 151 -5.29 3.66 -16.17
CA LYS A 151 -3.93 4.15 -15.95
C LYS A 151 -3.84 5.63 -16.23
N LYS A 152 -2.94 6.30 -15.51
CA LYS A 152 -2.61 7.70 -15.73
C LYS A 152 -1.09 7.86 -15.72
N ASP A 153 -0.56 8.52 -16.74
CA ASP A 153 0.88 8.74 -16.89
C ASP A 153 1.28 10.04 -16.19
N TYR A 154 2.25 9.94 -15.28
CA TYR A 154 2.91 11.07 -14.63
C TYR A 154 4.36 11.14 -15.11
N GLU A 155 5.05 12.20 -14.78
CA GLU A 155 6.43 12.38 -15.25
C GLU A 155 7.37 11.25 -14.80
N GLU A 156 7.29 10.87 -13.53
CA GLU A 156 8.20 9.90 -12.92
C GLU A 156 7.58 8.53 -12.61
N PHE A 157 6.28 8.39 -12.77
CA PHE A 157 5.59 7.12 -12.51
C PHE A 157 4.31 7.01 -13.33
N ILE A 158 3.79 5.79 -13.42
CA ILE A 158 2.48 5.52 -14.01
C ILE A 158 1.58 4.99 -12.89
N ALA A 159 0.41 5.60 -12.72
CA ALA A 159 -0.57 5.17 -11.74
C ALA A 159 -1.60 4.26 -12.42
N TYR A 160 -1.59 3.00 -12.04
CA TYR A 160 -2.55 2.01 -12.52
C TYR A 160 -3.65 1.78 -11.49
N VAL A 161 -4.82 1.39 -11.95
CA VAL A 161 -5.89 0.87 -11.10
C VAL A 161 -6.20 -0.55 -11.55
N TYR A 162 -6.20 -1.47 -10.58
CA TYR A 162 -6.51 -2.88 -10.81
C TYR A 162 -7.80 -3.26 -10.09
N LYS A 163 -8.59 -4.11 -10.71
CA LYS A 163 -9.79 -4.74 -10.14
C LYS A 163 -9.88 -6.19 -10.60
N LYS A 164 -10.68 -6.96 -9.90
CA LYS A 164 -11.02 -8.32 -10.38
C LYS A 164 -12.08 -8.29 -11.46
#